data_ec656977f9cf4e763b92538cce4403b1
#
_entry.id   ec656977f9cf4e763b92538cce4403b1
#
_cell.length_a   1.000
_cell.length_b   1.000
_cell.length_c   1.000
_cell.angle_alpha   90.00
_cell.angle_beta   90.00
_cell.angle_gamma   90.00
#
_symmetry.space_group_name_H-M   'P 1'
#
loop_
_entity.id
_entity.type
_entity.pdbx_description
1 polymer ?
#
loop_
_entity_poly.entity_id
_entity_poly.type
_entity_poly.pdbx_seq_one_letter_code
_entity_poly.pdbx_strand_id
1 'polypeptide(L)'
;IASYKLIMLQMKKLNYKKKIKLLKFENLSKYMLNNKSINLIDVNYKFSKPFEKISSKSNAYIKRSFDLAFKIIDNGITNKLINGPISKKNFLKKKHLGITEYIANKYSIKNKAMLIYNNRLSVCPVTTHLPLKVVSKKINQKNIIEKIKLISDFYENNLKLKPKIGILGLNPHC
;
A
#
# COMPACT_ATOMS: atom_id res chain seq x y z
N ILE A 1 -0.14 8.10 9.76
CA ILE A 1 1.13 8.84 9.58
C ILE A 1 0.84 9.99 8.63
N ALA A 2 0.92 11.23 9.10
CA ALA A 2 0.67 12.41 8.27
C ALA A 2 1.06 13.69 9.02
N SER A 3 1.00 14.86 8.34
CA SER A 3 1.22 16.14 9.01
C SER A 3 -0.02 16.59 9.79
N TYR A 4 0.13 16.74 11.10
CA TYR A 4 -0.94 17.22 11.99
C TYR A 4 -1.50 18.56 11.53
N LYS A 5 -0.61 19.53 11.27
CA LYS A 5 -1.00 20.88 10.82
C LYS A 5 -1.80 20.82 9.51
N LEU A 6 -1.36 19.99 8.56
CA LEU A 6 -2.06 19.87 7.26
C LEU A 6 -3.45 19.25 7.44
N ILE A 7 -3.55 18.14 8.19
CA ILE A 7 -4.84 17.49 8.45
C ILE A 7 -5.81 18.43 9.14
N MET A 8 -5.39 19.16 10.17
CA MET A 8 -6.24 20.12 10.86
C MET A 8 -6.83 21.18 9.92
N LEU A 9 -6.02 21.72 9.02
CA LEU A 9 -6.50 22.72 8.06
C LEU A 9 -7.40 22.10 6.97
N GLN A 10 -7.09 20.87 6.53
CA GLN A 10 -7.95 20.14 5.60
C GLN A 10 -9.31 19.82 6.22
N MET A 11 -9.33 19.31 7.45
CA MET A 11 -10.56 19.05 8.20
C MET A 11 -11.39 20.32 8.37
N LYS A 12 -10.77 21.45 8.74
CA LYS A 12 -11.45 22.74 8.83
C LYS A 12 -12.11 23.13 7.51
N LYS A 13 -11.37 23.01 6.40
CA LYS A 13 -11.87 23.39 5.06
C LYS A 13 -12.98 22.47 4.55
N LEU A 14 -12.97 21.19 4.95
CA LEU A 14 -13.97 20.20 4.59
C LEU A 14 -15.15 20.14 5.59
N ASN A 15 -15.16 21.02 6.59
CA ASN A 15 -16.13 20.99 7.70
C ASN A 15 -16.22 19.61 8.38
N TYR A 16 -15.09 18.87 8.41
CA TYR A 16 -15.01 17.56 9.02
C TYR A 16 -14.50 17.66 10.46
N LYS A 17 -15.27 17.15 11.41
CA LYS A 17 -14.95 17.23 12.84
C LYS A 17 -14.67 15.84 13.38
N LYS A 18 -13.43 15.58 13.78
CA LYS A 18 -13.03 14.38 14.52
C LYS A 18 -11.83 14.70 15.39
N LYS A 19 -11.82 14.17 16.62
CA LYS A 19 -10.68 14.34 17.55
C LYS A 19 -9.44 13.66 16.96
N ILE A 20 -8.28 14.32 17.05
CA ILE A 20 -6.98 13.74 16.72
C ILE A 20 -6.25 13.41 18.01
N LYS A 21 -5.75 12.18 18.12
CA LYS A 21 -4.86 11.71 19.16
C LYS A 21 -3.45 11.59 18.58
N LEU A 22 -2.55 12.46 19.02
CA LEU A 22 -1.14 12.36 18.63
C LEU A 22 -0.47 11.19 19.34
N LEU A 23 0.26 10.39 18.57
CA LEU A 23 0.99 9.23 19.04
C LEU A 23 2.49 9.48 18.85
N LYS A 24 3.28 9.02 19.80
CA LYS A 24 4.75 8.95 19.71
C LYS A 24 5.14 7.56 19.23
N PHE A 25 6.06 7.49 18.26
CA PHE A 25 6.52 6.23 17.69
C PHE A 25 7.05 5.27 18.76
N GLU A 26 7.84 5.79 19.68
CA GLU A 26 8.51 5.03 20.75
C GLU A 26 7.52 4.32 21.71
N ASN A 27 6.30 4.79 21.74
CA ASN A 27 5.26 4.28 22.65
C ASN A 27 4.12 3.55 21.91
N LEU A 28 4.27 3.24 20.62
CA LEU A 28 3.17 2.70 19.81
C LEU A 28 2.55 1.42 20.40
N SER A 29 3.38 0.51 20.91
CA SER A 29 2.91 -0.74 21.53
C SER A 29 2.13 -0.54 22.84
N LYS A 30 2.27 0.63 23.48
CA LYS A 30 1.62 0.96 24.75
C LYS A 30 0.25 1.64 24.55
N TYR A 31 -0.07 2.09 23.35
CA TYR A 31 -1.35 2.78 23.11
C TYR A 31 -2.49 1.79 22.86
N MET A 32 -3.56 1.92 23.62
CA MET A 32 -4.85 1.36 23.25
C MET A 32 -5.47 2.24 22.15
N LEU A 33 -5.49 1.73 20.92
CA LEU A 33 -6.03 2.42 19.76
C LEU A 33 -7.52 2.09 19.60
N ASN A 34 -8.29 3.09 19.19
CA ASN A 34 -9.72 2.92 18.90
C ASN A 34 -10.14 3.84 17.75
N ASN A 35 -11.36 3.64 17.24
CA ASN A 35 -11.91 4.41 16.12
C ASN A 35 -12.61 5.72 16.54
N LYS A 36 -12.62 6.07 17.83
CA LYS A 36 -13.24 7.33 18.33
C LYS A 36 -12.44 8.56 17.94
N SER A 37 -11.15 8.40 17.65
CA SER A 37 -10.25 9.47 17.21
C SER A 37 -9.43 9.05 15.98
N ILE A 38 -8.87 10.04 15.29
CA ILE A 38 -7.81 9.82 14.32
C ILE A 38 -6.51 9.64 15.11
N ASN A 39 -5.97 8.42 15.15
CA ASN A 39 -4.68 8.14 15.76
C ASN A 39 -3.58 8.54 14.79
N LEU A 40 -2.78 9.55 15.13
CA LEU A 40 -1.85 10.20 14.20
C LEU A 40 -0.43 10.23 14.75
N ILE A 41 0.52 9.75 13.97
CA ILE A 41 1.93 10.04 14.16
C ILE A 41 2.28 11.20 13.24
N ASP A 42 2.75 12.30 13.82
CA ASP A 42 3.03 13.52 13.06
C ASP A 42 4.33 13.42 12.26
N VAL A 43 4.26 13.81 11.00
CA VAL A 43 5.42 13.99 10.12
C VAL A 43 5.38 15.41 9.58
N ASN A 44 6.33 16.22 9.99
CA ASN A 44 6.36 17.63 9.61
C ASN A 44 6.37 17.81 8.09
N TYR A 45 5.49 18.70 7.60
CA TYR A 45 5.40 19.08 6.19
C TYR A 45 5.21 20.59 6.06
N LYS A 46 6.06 21.23 5.26
CA LYS A 46 5.91 22.65 4.90
C LYS A 46 5.01 22.76 3.68
N PHE A 47 3.91 23.46 3.81
CA PHE A 47 2.92 23.71 2.76
C PHE A 47 2.41 25.14 2.82
N SER A 48 1.86 25.66 1.72
CA SER A 48 1.29 27.00 1.65
C SER A 48 -0.25 26.98 1.75
N LYS A 49 -0.89 25.92 1.24
CA LYS A 49 -2.35 25.76 1.25
C LYS A 49 -2.74 24.33 1.63
N PRO A 50 -3.91 24.13 2.28
CA PRO A 50 -4.34 22.77 2.67
C PRO A 50 -4.58 21.82 1.48
N PHE A 51 -4.88 22.35 0.31
CA PHE A 51 -5.03 21.61 -0.95
C PHE A 51 -4.20 22.31 -2.03
N GLU A 52 -3.00 21.80 -2.25
CA GLU A 52 -2.09 22.27 -3.29
C GLU A 52 -2.16 21.40 -4.54
N LYS A 53 -1.72 21.95 -5.68
CA LYS A 53 -1.51 21.14 -6.88
C LYS A 53 -0.40 20.10 -6.63
N ILE A 54 -0.60 18.92 -7.22
CA ILE A 54 0.37 17.82 -7.13
C ILE A 54 1.72 18.28 -7.69
N SER A 55 2.77 18.16 -6.89
CA SER A 55 4.13 18.55 -7.27
C SER A 55 5.18 17.70 -6.55
N SER A 56 6.45 17.83 -6.96
CA SER A 56 7.57 17.17 -6.29
C SER A 56 7.91 17.74 -4.90
N LYS A 57 7.32 18.88 -4.50
CA LYS A 57 7.56 19.51 -3.19
C LYS A 57 7.21 18.57 -2.02
N SER A 58 6.20 17.70 -2.22
CA SER A 58 5.78 16.73 -1.19
C SER A 58 6.63 15.46 -1.13
N ASN A 59 7.57 15.25 -2.06
CA ASN A 59 8.30 13.97 -2.16
C ASN A 59 9.09 13.64 -0.90
N ALA A 60 9.77 14.61 -0.30
CA ALA A 60 10.53 14.40 0.93
C ALA A 60 9.61 14.04 2.12
N TYR A 61 8.44 14.66 2.19
CA TYR A 61 7.42 14.34 3.19
C TYR A 61 6.86 12.93 2.99
N ILE A 62 6.48 12.58 1.75
CA ILE A 62 6.00 11.24 1.40
C ILE A 62 7.05 10.18 1.76
N LYS A 63 8.32 10.43 1.40
CA LYS A 63 9.42 9.52 1.73
C LYS A 63 9.53 9.31 3.25
N ARG A 64 9.57 10.39 4.05
CA ARG A 64 9.63 10.28 5.53
C ARG A 64 8.43 9.52 6.10
N SER A 65 7.24 9.71 5.52
CA SER A 65 6.04 8.97 5.94
C SER A 65 6.16 7.47 5.68
N PHE A 66 6.71 7.07 4.51
CA PHE A 66 7.02 5.66 4.23
C PHE A 66 8.15 5.12 5.13
N ASP A 67 9.23 5.87 5.30
CA ASP A 67 10.34 5.44 6.17
C ASP A 67 9.86 5.16 7.60
N LEU A 68 8.93 5.98 8.10
CA LEU A 68 8.31 5.76 9.41
C LEU A 68 7.36 4.55 9.41
N ALA A 69 6.58 4.37 8.34
CA ALA A 69 5.72 3.19 8.20
C ALA A 69 6.55 1.89 8.16
N PHE A 70 7.66 1.89 7.43
CA PHE A 70 8.58 0.75 7.39
C PHE A 70 9.20 0.47 8.77
N LYS A 71 9.62 1.49 9.51
CA LYS A 71 10.08 1.30 10.89
C LYS A 71 9.03 0.64 11.80
N ILE A 72 7.76 0.99 11.64
CA ILE A 72 6.66 0.37 12.40
C ILE A 72 6.53 -1.11 12.05
N ILE A 73 6.65 -1.47 10.77
CA ILE A 73 6.63 -2.86 10.30
C ILE A 73 7.87 -3.62 10.79
N ASP A 74 9.06 -3.03 10.63
CA ASP A 74 10.34 -3.64 11.01
C ASP A 74 10.41 -3.92 12.52
N ASN A 75 9.72 -3.13 13.34
CA ASN A 75 9.57 -3.37 14.78
C ASN A 75 8.44 -4.37 15.14
N GLY A 76 7.81 -5.01 14.16
CA GLY A 76 6.78 -6.02 14.40
C GLY A 76 5.45 -5.51 14.96
N ILE A 77 5.24 -4.18 14.98
CA ILE A 77 4.00 -3.58 15.52
C ILE A 77 2.81 -3.92 14.62
N THR A 78 3.02 -3.99 13.31
CA THR A 78 2.04 -4.44 12.32
C THR A 78 2.74 -4.97 11.07
N ASN A 79 2.08 -5.86 10.34
CA ASN A 79 2.48 -6.31 9.01
C ASN A 79 1.56 -5.75 7.91
N LYS A 80 0.72 -4.76 8.23
CA LYS A 80 -0.26 -4.19 7.31
C LYS A 80 0.04 -2.73 7.04
N LEU A 81 0.03 -2.34 5.76
CA LEU A 81 0.24 -0.97 5.33
C LEU A 81 -0.85 -0.57 4.33
N ILE A 82 -1.52 0.53 4.62
CA ILE A 82 -2.47 1.16 3.70
C ILE A 82 -1.91 2.53 3.34
N ASN A 83 -1.75 2.80 2.05
CA ASN A 83 -1.33 4.11 1.56
C ASN A 83 -2.45 4.80 0.78
N GLY A 84 -2.53 6.12 0.89
CA GLY A 84 -3.38 6.95 0.06
C GLY A 84 -2.86 7.09 -1.37
N PRO A 85 -3.60 7.76 -2.27
CA PRO A 85 -3.18 8.02 -3.63
C PRO A 85 -1.87 8.79 -3.68
N ILE A 86 -0.93 8.33 -4.50
CA ILE A 86 0.40 8.95 -4.67
C ILE A 86 0.66 9.20 -6.15
N SER A 87 1.15 10.38 -6.48
CA SER A 87 1.55 10.69 -7.86
C SER A 87 2.77 9.89 -8.28
N LYS A 88 2.56 8.87 -9.12
CA LYS A 88 3.64 8.07 -9.70
C LYS A 88 4.68 8.94 -10.42
N LYS A 89 4.21 9.91 -11.21
CA LYS A 89 5.08 10.83 -11.97
C LYS A 89 6.03 11.60 -11.06
N ASN A 90 5.51 12.17 -9.98
CA ASN A 90 6.30 13.05 -9.11
C ASN A 90 7.13 12.28 -8.08
N PHE A 91 6.56 11.25 -7.42
CA PHE A 91 7.23 10.55 -6.33
C PHE A 91 8.12 9.41 -6.84
N LEU A 92 7.60 8.52 -7.70
CA LEU A 92 8.35 7.35 -8.16
C LEU A 92 9.35 7.66 -9.28
N LYS A 93 9.20 8.80 -9.98
CA LYS A 93 10.14 9.29 -11.00
C LYS A 93 10.56 8.23 -12.02
N LYS A 94 9.62 7.36 -12.45
CA LYS A 94 9.86 6.21 -13.34
C LYS A 94 10.83 5.13 -12.80
N LYS A 95 11.32 5.24 -11.55
CA LYS A 95 12.19 4.22 -10.94
C LYS A 95 11.41 2.96 -10.54
N HIS A 96 10.12 3.08 -10.30
CA HIS A 96 9.22 1.98 -9.96
C HIS A 96 7.93 2.11 -10.75
N LEU A 97 7.35 0.98 -11.17
CA LEU A 97 6.09 0.94 -11.92
C LEU A 97 4.89 1.34 -11.04
N GLY A 98 4.98 1.07 -9.74
CA GLY A 98 3.95 1.39 -8.76
C GLY A 98 4.47 1.34 -7.32
N ILE A 99 3.56 1.58 -6.36
CA ILE A 99 3.89 1.51 -4.94
C ILE A 99 4.20 0.08 -4.51
N THR A 100 3.56 -0.92 -5.11
CA THR A 100 3.85 -2.33 -4.86
C THR A 100 5.32 -2.66 -5.13
N GLU A 101 5.85 -2.19 -6.28
CA GLU A 101 7.26 -2.38 -6.63
C GLU A 101 8.18 -1.58 -5.72
N TYR A 102 7.79 -0.37 -5.33
CA TYR A 102 8.55 0.46 -4.39
C TYR A 102 8.70 -0.24 -3.02
N ILE A 103 7.60 -0.78 -2.47
CA ILE A 103 7.63 -1.50 -1.19
C ILE A 103 8.40 -2.82 -1.33
N ALA A 104 8.15 -3.61 -2.39
CA ALA A 104 8.84 -4.87 -2.62
C ALA A 104 10.37 -4.69 -2.72
N ASN A 105 10.82 -3.63 -3.41
CA ASN A 105 12.25 -3.32 -3.52
C ASN A 105 12.86 -2.91 -2.18
N LYS A 106 12.11 -2.21 -1.32
CA LYS A 106 12.58 -1.86 0.04
C LYS A 106 12.93 -3.11 0.85
N TYR A 107 12.17 -4.19 0.69
CA TYR A 107 12.37 -5.45 1.40
C TYR A 107 13.06 -6.54 0.57
N SER A 108 13.60 -6.20 -0.61
CA SER A 108 14.24 -7.16 -1.53
C SER A 108 13.34 -8.36 -1.89
N ILE A 109 12.02 -8.16 -1.87
CA ILE A 109 11.04 -9.20 -2.15
C ILE A 109 10.91 -9.39 -3.67
N LYS A 110 11.28 -10.57 -4.16
CA LYS A 110 11.14 -10.95 -5.57
C LYS A 110 9.71 -11.38 -5.90
N ASN A 111 9.13 -12.24 -5.08
CA ASN A 111 7.80 -12.81 -5.30
C ASN A 111 6.73 -11.96 -4.63
N LYS A 112 5.85 -11.39 -5.45
CA LYS A 112 4.73 -10.55 -5.01
C LYS A 112 3.51 -10.84 -5.86
N ALA A 113 2.33 -10.65 -5.29
CA ALA A 113 1.06 -10.78 -5.99
C ALA A 113 0.22 -9.53 -5.76
N MET A 114 -0.50 -9.10 -6.78
CA MET A 114 -1.57 -8.11 -6.64
C MET A 114 -2.88 -8.89 -6.54
N LEU A 115 -3.54 -8.82 -5.38
CA LEU A 115 -4.84 -9.42 -5.18
C LEU A 115 -5.89 -8.31 -5.12
N ILE A 116 -6.79 -8.28 -6.11
CA ILE A 116 -7.99 -7.44 -6.07
C ILE A 116 -9.02 -8.22 -5.29
N TYR A 117 -9.14 -7.88 -4.01
CA TYR A 117 -9.89 -8.67 -3.04
C TYR A 117 -11.34 -8.23 -2.92
N ASN A 118 -12.23 -9.21 -2.92
CA ASN A 118 -13.62 -9.07 -2.50
C ASN A 118 -14.07 -10.39 -1.83
N ASN A 119 -15.02 -10.32 -0.89
CA ASN A 119 -15.50 -11.48 -0.14
C ASN A 119 -16.12 -12.59 -1.00
N ARG A 120 -16.68 -12.25 -2.18
CA ARG A 120 -17.33 -13.21 -3.08
C ARG A 120 -16.41 -13.71 -4.17
N LEU A 121 -15.58 -12.83 -4.73
CA LEU A 121 -14.68 -13.13 -5.83
C LEU A 121 -13.45 -12.22 -5.74
N SER A 122 -12.27 -12.83 -5.77
CA SER A 122 -11.01 -12.10 -5.86
C SER A 122 -10.28 -12.43 -7.15
N VAL A 123 -9.53 -11.48 -7.68
CA VAL A 123 -8.78 -11.64 -8.93
C VAL A 123 -7.31 -11.31 -8.69
N CYS A 124 -6.42 -12.18 -9.19
CA CYS A 124 -4.99 -11.96 -9.18
C CYS A 124 -4.43 -12.06 -10.61
N PRO A 125 -4.01 -10.95 -11.22
CA PRO A 125 -3.36 -11.01 -12.52
C PRO A 125 -1.96 -11.66 -12.40
N VAL A 126 -1.66 -12.57 -13.31
CA VAL A 126 -0.32 -13.21 -13.38
C VAL A 126 0.74 -12.19 -13.78
N THR A 127 0.40 -11.26 -14.66
CA THR A 127 1.27 -10.16 -15.12
C THR A 127 0.61 -8.80 -14.84
N THR A 128 1.41 -7.78 -14.51
CA THR A 128 0.95 -6.40 -14.26
C THR A 128 1.83 -5.42 -15.00
N HIS A 129 1.24 -4.37 -15.57
CA HIS A 129 1.95 -3.22 -16.17
C HIS A 129 2.96 -3.59 -17.29
N LEU A 130 2.70 -4.66 -18.01
CA LEU A 130 3.53 -5.07 -19.15
C LEU A 130 2.89 -4.67 -20.48
N PRO A 131 3.68 -4.30 -21.50
CA PRO A 131 3.20 -4.21 -22.88
C PRO A 131 2.62 -5.55 -23.35
N LEU A 132 1.48 -5.53 -24.05
CA LEU A 132 0.76 -6.74 -24.46
C LEU A 132 1.67 -7.73 -25.20
N LYS A 133 2.56 -7.25 -26.08
CA LYS A 133 3.50 -8.06 -26.86
C LYS A 133 4.46 -8.94 -26.04
N VAL A 134 4.63 -8.67 -24.76
CA VAL A 134 5.52 -9.45 -23.87
C VAL A 134 4.77 -10.30 -22.85
N VAL A 135 3.44 -10.17 -22.77
CA VAL A 135 2.62 -10.88 -21.78
C VAL A 135 2.77 -12.39 -21.94
N SER A 136 2.58 -12.93 -23.14
CA SER A 136 2.68 -14.37 -23.42
C SER A 136 4.03 -14.96 -23.00
N LYS A 137 5.13 -14.22 -23.21
CA LYS A 137 6.49 -14.65 -22.82
C LYS A 137 6.72 -14.69 -21.31
N LYS A 138 5.85 -14.02 -20.53
CA LYS A 138 5.93 -13.97 -19.05
C LYS A 138 4.96 -14.90 -18.36
N ILE A 139 4.02 -15.50 -19.09
CA ILE A 139 3.12 -16.52 -18.56
C ILE A 139 3.81 -17.86 -18.70
N ASN A 140 4.11 -18.48 -17.56
CA ASN A 140 4.69 -19.81 -17.50
C ASN A 140 4.26 -20.49 -16.19
N GLN A 141 4.40 -21.79 -16.16
CA GLN A 141 3.97 -22.63 -15.04
C GLN A 141 4.55 -22.15 -13.69
N LYS A 142 5.83 -21.80 -13.65
CA LYS A 142 6.50 -21.33 -12.44
C LYS A 142 5.82 -20.08 -11.87
N ASN A 143 5.58 -19.07 -12.71
CA ASN A 143 4.95 -17.83 -12.29
C ASN A 143 3.51 -18.04 -11.80
N ILE A 144 2.76 -18.93 -12.43
CA ILE A 144 1.39 -19.28 -12.04
C ILE A 144 1.41 -19.96 -10.66
N ILE A 145 2.26 -20.97 -10.46
CA ILE A 145 2.38 -21.69 -9.18
C ILE A 145 2.81 -20.75 -8.06
N GLU A 146 3.75 -19.85 -8.30
CA GLU A 146 4.17 -18.85 -7.31
C GLU A 146 3.00 -17.94 -6.88
N LYS A 147 2.15 -17.51 -7.82
CA LYS A 147 0.94 -16.72 -7.50
C LYS A 147 -0.07 -17.52 -6.69
N ILE A 148 -0.31 -18.78 -7.07
CA ILE A 148 -1.22 -19.68 -6.36
C ILE A 148 -0.76 -19.84 -4.90
N LYS A 149 0.52 -20.13 -4.67
CA LYS A 149 1.08 -20.23 -3.32
C LYS A 149 0.86 -18.97 -2.50
N LEU A 150 1.22 -17.79 -3.04
CA LEU A 150 1.03 -16.52 -2.35
C LEU A 150 -0.44 -16.22 -2.00
N ILE A 151 -1.38 -16.61 -2.88
CA ILE A 151 -2.82 -16.45 -2.63
C ILE A 151 -3.27 -17.42 -1.54
N SER A 152 -2.90 -18.71 -1.64
CA SER A 152 -3.25 -19.73 -0.63
C SER A 152 -2.74 -19.30 0.74
N ASP A 153 -1.46 -18.94 0.84
CA ASP A 153 -0.84 -18.49 2.09
C ASP A 153 -1.57 -17.27 2.68
N PHE A 154 -1.96 -16.31 1.83
CA PHE A 154 -2.71 -15.15 2.28
C PHE A 154 -4.08 -15.52 2.84
N TYR A 155 -4.84 -16.37 2.13
CA TYR A 155 -6.16 -16.79 2.57
C TYR A 155 -6.10 -17.62 3.85
N GLU A 156 -5.19 -18.58 3.93
CA GLU A 156 -5.05 -19.48 5.09
C GLU A 156 -4.54 -18.71 6.31
N ASN A 157 -3.49 -17.91 6.15
CA ASN A 157 -2.86 -17.22 7.28
C ASN A 157 -3.63 -16.00 7.77
N ASN A 158 -4.24 -15.22 6.86
CA ASN A 158 -4.88 -13.95 7.22
C ASN A 158 -6.41 -14.03 7.32
N LEU A 159 -7.05 -14.88 6.52
CA LEU A 159 -8.50 -15.00 6.50
C LEU A 159 -9.00 -16.30 7.15
N LYS A 160 -8.10 -17.26 7.44
CA LYS A 160 -8.44 -18.57 7.98
C LYS A 160 -9.41 -19.35 7.08
N LEU A 161 -9.27 -19.19 5.78
CA LEU A 161 -10.08 -19.80 4.74
C LEU A 161 -9.20 -20.54 3.74
N LYS A 162 -9.65 -21.69 3.23
CA LYS A 162 -9.02 -22.38 2.11
C LYS A 162 -9.63 -21.87 0.79
N PRO A 163 -8.88 -21.21 -0.09
CA PRO A 163 -9.43 -20.64 -1.32
C PRO A 163 -9.71 -21.72 -2.37
N LYS A 164 -10.76 -21.53 -3.15
CA LYS A 164 -10.97 -22.25 -4.43
C LYS A 164 -10.36 -21.39 -5.53
N ILE A 165 -9.36 -21.88 -6.23
CA ILE A 165 -8.60 -21.11 -7.23
C ILE A 165 -8.89 -21.66 -8.61
N GLY A 166 -9.48 -20.84 -9.49
CA GLY A 166 -9.62 -21.08 -10.91
C GLY A 166 -8.51 -20.39 -11.68
N ILE A 167 -7.97 -21.04 -12.69
CA ILE A 167 -6.97 -20.48 -13.61
C ILE A 167 -7.64 -20.32 -14.98
N LEU A 168 -7.63 -19.09 -15.49
CA LEU A 168 -8.18 -18.80 -16.80
C LEU A 168 -7.10 -18.97 -17.88
N GLY A 169 -7.47 -19.50 -19.02
CA GLY A 169 -6.63 -19.53 -20.21
C GLY A 169 -6.29 -18.10 -20.70
N LEU A 170 -5.20 -17.96 -21.42
CA LEU A 170 -4.78 -16.68 -22.00
C LEU A 170 -5.81 -16.19 -23.05
N ASN A 171 -6.44 -17.13 -23.74
CA ASN A 171 -7.52 -16.92 -24.70
C ASN A 171 -8.40 -18.19 -24.77
N PRO A 172 -9.56 -18.12 -25.47
CA PRO A 172 -10.48 -19.29 -25.54
C PRO A 172 -9.92 -20.55 -26.22
N HIS A 173 -8.79 -20.43 -26.87
CA HIS A 173 -8.16 -21.52 -27.63
C HIS A 173 -6.89 -22.10 -26.92
N CYS A 174 -6.65 -21.73 -25.68
CA CYS A 174 -5.54 -22.26 -24.85
C CYS A 174 -6.02 -23.38 -23.95
#